data_50dee73d64c342ee9eba5d5565db0f73
#
_entry.id   50dee73d64c342ee9eba5d5565db0f73
#
_cell.length_a   1.000
_cell.length_b   1.000
_cell.length_c   1.000
_cell.angle_alpha   90.00
_cell.angle_beta   90.00
_cell.angle_gamma   90.00
#
_symmetry.space_group_name_H-M   'P 1'
#
loop_
_entity.id
_entity.type
_entity.pdbx_description
1 polymer ?
#
loop_
_entity_poly.entity_id
_entity_poly.type
_entity_poly.pdbx_seq_one_letter_code
_entity_poly.pdbx_strand_id
1 'polypeptide(L)'
;MFSSSAFELKNNPDKYTYGSDGVGAFVQFSTARIFQPQGIRQRIIPFTGADQTVTAFLARTIDIYGGAIASIAQFAAEGKAKCLLLTTARRFPTLPDVESLDDVKMAPSQTLLWRAVIAPRDIPQDRFEKLRDVLTRAAQSPEFKAMAAKRGEEVWVISAEDAAKYAQSEFVQMEQLARELRLKPN
;
A
#
# COMPACT_ATOMS: atom_id res chain seq x y z
N MET A 1 -0.93 -19.64 2.82
CA MET A 1 0.46 -19.16 3.08
C MET A 1 0.48 -18.05 4.11
N PHE A 2 -0.33 -17.01 3.99
CA PHE A 2 -0.42 -15.93 4.99
C PHE A 2 -0.84 -16.45 6.37
N SER A 3 -1.85 -17.31 6.46
CA SER A 3 -2.35 -17.85 7.74
C SER A 3 -1.26 -18.55 8.57
N SER A 4 -0.36 -19.31 7.95
CA SER A 4 0.75 -19.94 8.67
C SER A 4 1.79 -18.93 9.14
N SER A 5 2.08 -17.90 8.34
CA SER A 5 2.98 -16.81 8.73
C SER A 5 2.37 -15.95 9.83
N ALA A 6 1.08 -15.65 9.76
CA ALA A 6 0.36 -14.91 10.80
C ALA A 6 0.35 -15.66 12.13
N PHE A 7 0.17 -17.00 12.11
CA PHE A 7 0.26 -17.84 13.29
C PHE A 7 1.66 -17.79 13.92
N GLU A 8 2.72 -17.91 13.11
CA GLU A 8 4.10 -17.82 13.59
C GLU A 8 4.40 -16.44 14.21
N LEU A 9 3.99 -15.35 13.54
CA LEU A 9 4.17 -13.98 14.04
C LEU A 9 3.43 -13.74 15.36
N LYS A 10 2.20 -14.25 15.48
CA LYS A 10 1.39 -14.10 16.70
C LYS A 10 1.99 -14.84 17.89
N ASN A 11 2.51 -16.03 17.68
CA ASN A 11 3.07 -16.86 18.75
C ASN A 11 4.51 -16.49 19.12
N ASN A 12 5.16 -15.66 18.31
CA ASN A 12 6.50 -15.17 18.58
C ASN A 12 6.56 -13.63 18.52
N PRO A 13 5.87 -12.94 19.45
CA PRO A 13 5.87 -11.49 19.49
C PRO A 13 7.31 -10.98 19.64
N ASP A 14 7.60 -9.86 18.97
CA ASP A 14 8.90 -9.19 19.00
C ASP A 14 10.11 -9.98 18.44
N LYS A 15 9.92 -11.24 17.96
CA LYS A 15 10.97 -12.03 17.31
C LYS A 15 11.34 -11.45 15.95
N TYR A 16 10.34 -11.05 15.18
CA TYR A 16 10.51 -10.56 13.83
C TYR A 16 10.48 -9.04 13.77
N THR A 17 11.41 -8.47 13.01
CA THR A 17 11.49 -7.04 12.77
C THR A 17 10.75 -6.66 11.50
N TYR A 18 10.07 -5.52 11.53
CA TYR A 18 9.32 -4.96 10.43
C TYR A 18 9.88 -3.59 10.04
N GLY A 19 10.29 -3.44 8.77
CA GLY A 19 10.77 -2.15 8.26
C GLY A 19 9.64 -1.23 7.86
N SER A 20 9.63 -0.01 8.38
CA SER A 20 8.71 1.06 8.00
C SER A 20 9.46 2.19 7.30
N ASP A 21 8.80 2.85 6.36
CA ASP A 21 9.30 4.02 5.62
C ASP A 21 9.22 5.34 6.43
N GLY A 22 8.97 5.24 7.72
CA GLY A 22 8.91 6.33 8.69
C GLY A 22 7.86 6.10 9.77
N VAL A 23 7.94 6.87 10.85
CA VAL A 23 6.93 6.88 11.92
C VAL A 23 5.69 7.59 11.39
N GLY A 24 4.52 6.93 11.42
CA GLY A 24 3.28 7.48 10.87
C GLY A 24 3.24 7.49 9.33
N ALA A 25 4.15 6.78 8.67
CA ALA A 25 4.16 6.66 7.22
C ALA A 25 3.18 5.57 6.72
N PHE A 26 2.93 5.57 5.42
CA PHE A 26 1.96 4.68 4.77
C PHE A 26 2.17 3.20 5.09
N VAL A 27 3.41 2.74 5.08
CA VAL A 27 3.75 1.33 5.33
C VAL A 27 3.39 0.91 6.75
N GLN A 28 3.61 1.77 7.75
CA GLN A 28 3.21 1.49 9.12
C GLN A 28 1.69 1.33 9.25
N PHE A 29 0.91 2.21 8.64
CA PHE A 29 -0.55 2.15 8.68
C PHE A 29 -1.08 0.91 7.95
N SER A 30 -0.60 0.64 6.72
CA SER A 30 -1.06 -0.50 5.94
C SER A 30 -0.83 -1.82 6.65
N THR A 31 0.28 -1.96 7.35
CA THR A 31 0.61 -3.17 8.09
C THR A 31 -0.19 -3.27 9.40
N ALA A 32 -0.40 -2.15 10.09
CA ALA A 32 -1.21 -2.14 11.30
C ALA A 32 -2.66 -2.58 11.01
N ARG A 33 -3.25 -2.16 9.89
CA ARG A 33 -4.60 -2.60 9.45
C ARG A 33 -4.70 -4.12 9.27
N ILE A 34 -3.60 -4.78 8.95
CA ILE A 34 -3.55 -6.23 8.76
C ILE A 34 -3.26 -6.93 10.09
N PHE A 35 -2.27 -6.46 10.83
CA PHE A 35 -1.75 -7.20 11.97
C PHE A 35 -2.52 -6.97 13.27
N GLN A 36 -3.05 -5.76 13.52
CA GLN A 36 -3.83 -5.48 14.72
C GLN A 36 -5.07 -6.38 14.87
N PRO A 37 -5.92 -6.55 13.82
CA PRO A 37 -7.08 -7.44 13.94
C PRO A 37 -6.71 -8.90 14.21
N GLN A 38 -5.48 -9.30 13.83
CA GLN A 38 -4.95 -10.65 14.09
C GLN A 38 -4.30 -10.79 15.46
N GLY A 39 -4.17 -9.70 16.22
CA GLY A 39 -3.47 -9.67 17.51
C GLY A 39 -1.95 -9.87 17.35
N ILE A 40 -1.39 -9.53 16.19
CA ILE A 40 0.05 -9.61 15.92
C ILE A 40 0.71 -8.31 16.37
N ARG A 41 1.68 -8.41 17.25
CA ARG A 41 2.55 -7.29 17.66
C ARG A 41 3.73 -7.21 16.72
N GLN A 42 4.12 -5.98 16.39
CA GLN A 42 5.22 -5.68 15.48
C GLN A 42 6.37 -4.99 16.20
N ARG A 43 7.58 -5.45 15.94
CA ARG A 43 8.79 -4.73 16.25
C ARG A 43 9.17 -3.87 15.04
N ILE A 44 8.71 -2.61 15.03
CA ILE A 44 8.90 -1.69 13.91
C ILE A 44 10.28 -1.05 13.98
N ILE A 45 11.02 -1.08 12.86
CA ILE A 45 12.28 -0.37 12.64
C ILE A 45 12.02 0.73 11.60
N PRO A 46 12.00 2.01 11.99
CA PRO A 46 11.74 3.09 11.05
C PRO A 46 13.00 3.43 10.23
N PHE A 47 12.81 3.65 8.95
CA PHE A 47 13.80 4.16 8.00
C PHE A 47 13.34 5.50 7.43
N THR A 48 14.20 6.20 6.69
CA THR A 48 13.86 7.53 6.12
C THR A 48 13.17 7.43 4.75
N GLY A 49 12.83 6.24 4.28
CA GLY A 49 12.11 6.02 3.02
C GLY A 49 12.19 4.59 2.52
N ALA A 50 11.45 4.32 1.45
CA ALA A 50 11.29 2.99 0.89
C ALA A 50 12.61 2.35 0.43
N ASP A 51 13.50 3.10 -0.21
CA ASP A 51 14.76 2.58 -0.74
C ASP A 51 15.67 2.03 0.36
N GLN A 52 15.77 2.75 1.48
CA GLN A 52 16.54 2.29 2.63
C GLN A 52 15.92 1.05 3.26
N THR A 53 14.59 1.01 3.35
CA THR A 53 13.86 -0.14 3.90
C THR A 53 14.06 -1.39 3.03
N VAL A 54 13.98 -1.26 1.71
CA VAL A 54 14.27 -2.36 0.76
C VAL A 54 15.70 -2.85 0.91
N THR A 55 16.66 -1.93 0.99
CA THR A 55 18.08 -2.27 1.17
C THR A 55 18.30 -3.05 2.46
N ALA A 56 17.71 -2.60 3.58
CA ALA A 56 17.80 -3.28 4.87
C ALA A 56 17.15 -4.68 4.84
N PHE A 57 16.03 -4.82 4.15
CA PHE A 57 15.36 -6.10 3.95
C PHE A 57 16.22 -7.08 3.14
N LEU A 58 16.78 -6.65 2.03
CA LEU A 58 17.64 -7.49 1.20
C LEU A 58 18.96 -7.86 1.91
N ALA A 59 19.47 -6.99 2.78
CA ALA A 59 20.61 -7.26 3.65
C ALA A 59 20.26 -8.12 4.86
N ARG A 60 18.98 -8.54 5.02
CA ARG A 60 18.45 -9.30 6.16
C ARG A 60 18.65 -8.61 7.52
N THR A 61 18.71 -7.28 7.53
CA THR A 61 18.73 -6.48 8.76
C THR A 61 17.33 -6.37 9.37
N ILE A 62 16.30 -6.52 8.55
CA ILE A 62 14.91 -6.66 8.93
C ILE A 62 14.31 -7.91 8.27
N ASP A 63 13.32 -8.51 8.93
CA ASP A 63 12.74 -9.78 8.50
C ASP A 63 11.56 -9.58 7.55
N ILE A 64 10.79 -8.51 7.72
CA ILE A 64 9.56 -8.23 6.98
C ILE A 64 9.62 -6.84 6.39
N TYR A 65 9.24 -6.76 5.12
CA TYR A 65 9.06 -5.53 4.38
C TYR A 65 7.61 -5.39 3.92
N GLY A 66 7.04 -4.22 4.08
CA GLY A 66 5.79 -3.82 3.43
C GLY A 66 6.03 -2.65 2.49
N GLY A 67 5.37 -2.65 1.36
CA GLY A 67 5.54 -1.58 0.38
C GLY A 67 4.87 -1.87 -0.95
N ALA A 68 5.11 -1.00 -1.93
CA ALA A 68 4.57 -1.17 -3.27
C ALA A 68 5.17 -2.41 -3.97
N ILE A 69 4.35 -3.14 -4.71
CA ILE A 69 4.76 -4.30 -5.51
C ILE A 69 5.94 -3.93 -6.42
N ALA A 70 5.89 -2.76 -7.05
CA ALA A 70 6.93 -2.28 -7.95
C ALA A 70 8.35 -2.26 -7.32
N SER A 71 8.44 -2.05 -6.00
CA SER A 71 9.73 -1.98 -5.30
C SER A 71 10.33 -3.36 -4.99
N ILE A 72 9.55 -4.44 -5.01
CA ILE A 72 9.98 -5.76 -4.55
C ILE A 72 9.76 -6.88 -5.57
N ALA A 73 8.97 -6.65 -6.61
CA ALA A 73 8.58 -7.70 -7.58
C ALA A 73 9.78 -8.40 -8.23
N GLN A 74 10.81 -7.64 -8.61
CA GLN A 74 12.04 -8.21 -9.18
C GLN A 74 12.72 -9.18 -8.21
N PHE A 75 12.87 -8.79 -6.96
CA PHE A 75 13.53 -9.61 -5.93
C PHE A 75 12.69 -10.84 -5.56
N ALA A 76 11.36 -10.73 -5.65
CA ALA A 76 10.49 -11.88 -5.51
C ALA A 76 10.65 -12.87 -6.68
N ALA A 77 10.75 -12.38 -7.91
CA ALA A 77 11.00 -13.19 -9.09
C ALA A 77 12.37 -13.89 -9.06
N GLU A 78 13.38 -13.24 -8.47
CA GLU A 78 14.72 -13.80 -8.26
C GLU A 78 14.80 -14.76 -7.04
N GLY A 79 13.70 -15.01 -6.33
CA GLY A 79 13.66 -15.85 -5.12
C GLY A 79 14.35 -15.25 -3.89
N LYS A 80 14.73 -13.96 -3.93
CA LYS A 80 15.35 -13.24 -2.81
C LYS A 80 14.33 -12.74 -1.78
N ALA A 81 13.07 -12.66 -2.16
CA ALA A 81 11.95 -12.26 -1.32
C ALA A 81 10.77 -13.19 -1.54
N LYS A 82 9.95 -13.37 -0.50
CA LYS A 82 8.69 -14.12 -0.59
C LYS A 82 7.54 -13.18 -0.27
N CYS A 83 6.65 -12.96 -1.22
CA CYS A 83 5.44 -12.21 -0.98
C CYS A 83 4.46 -13.08 -0.18
N LEU A 84 3.99 -12.58 0.96
CA LEU A 84 3.11 -13.32 1.87
C LEU A 84 1.64 -12.98 1.68
N LEU A 85 1.34 -11.72 1.38
CA LEU A 85 -0.01 -11.19 1.24
C LEU A 85 -0.02 -9.94 0.37
N LEU A 86 -1.02 -9.82 -0.48
CA LEU A 86 -1.35 -8.58 -1.20
C LEU A 86 -2.38 -7.78 -0.40
N THR A 87 -2.14 -6.48 -0.22
CA THR A 87 -3.08 -5.58 0.48
C THR A 87 -4.23 -5.07 -0.41
N THR A 88 -4.42 -5.73 -1.55
CA THR A 88 -5.53 -5.52 -2.49
C THR A 88 -6.65 -6.52 -2.23
N ALA A 89 -7.89 -6.17 -2.61
CA ALA A 89 -9.02 -7.10 -2.51
C ALA A 89 -8.77 -8.36 -3.34
N ARG A 90 -8.29 -8.21 -4.57
CA ARG A 90 -8.05 -9.32 -5.51
C ARG A 90 -6.57 -9.57 -5.70
N ARG A 91 -6.24 -10.79 -6.15
CA ARG A 91 -4.88 -11.17 -6.55
C ARG A 91 -4.39 -10.30 -7.71
N PHE A 92 -3.11 -10.05 -7.74
CA PHE A 92 -2.48 -9.27 -8.80
C PHE A 92 -2.08 -10.19 -9.97
N PRO A 93 -2.29 -9.81 -11.24
CA PRO A 93 -1.95 -10.66 -12.38
C PRO A 93 -0.48 -11.10 -12.44
N THR A 94 0.42 -10.25 -11.96
CA THR A 94 1.87 -10.55 -11.91
C THR A 94 2.29 -11.43 -10.73
N LEU A 95 1.39 -11.64 -9.75
CA LEU A 95 1.61 -12.46 -8.55
C LEU A 95 0.38 -13.36 -8.29
N PRO A 96 0.02 -14.25 -9.23
CA PRO A 96 -1.24 -15.00 -9.18
C PRO A 96 -1.30 -16.01 -8.01
N ASP A 97 -0.16 -16.44 -7.51
CA ASP A 97 -0.07 -17.42 -6.42
C ASP A 97 -0.05 -16.78 -5.04
N VAL A 98 -0.01 -15.44 -4.95
CA VAL A 98 -0.01 -14.72 -3.68
C VAL A 98 -1.44 -14.45 -3.24
N GLU A 99 -1.75 -14.78 -2.00
CA GLU A 99 -3.06 -14.53 -1.39
C GLU A 99 -3.37 -13.03 -1.32
N SER A 100 -4.60 -12.67 -1.65
CA SER A 100 -5.16 -11.32 -1.50
C SER A 100 -5.97 -11.21 -0.20
N LEU A 101 -6.46 -10.02 0.12
CA LEU A 101 -7.30 -9.83 1.31
C LEU A 101 -8.63 -10.58 1.23
N ASP A 102 -9.21 -10.75 0.04
CA ASP A 102 -10.43 -11.54 -0.11
C ASP A 102 -10.17 -13.03 0.16
N ASP A 103 -9.03 -13.57 -0.28
CA ASP A 103 -8.66 -14.97 -0.03
C ASP A 103 -8.56 -15.28 1.48
N VAL A 104 -8.11 -14.30 2.27
CA VAL A 104 -7.93 -14.44 3.73
C VAL A 104 -9.04 -13.79 4.55
N LYS A 105 -10.14 -13.37 3.91
CA LYS A 105 -11.32 -12.75 4.54
C LYS A 105 -11.02 -11.48 5.34
N MET A 106 -10.09 -10.67 4.83
CA MET A 106 -9.64 -9.43 5.45
C MET A 106 -9.91 -8.20 4.57
N ALA A 107 -10.90 -8.23 3.69
CA ALA A 107 -11.26 -7.13 2.78
C ALA A 107 -11.34 -5.73 3.45
N PRO A 108 -11.87 -5.59 4.68
CA PRO A 108 -11.88 -4.28 5.37
C PRO A 108 -10.49 -3.70 5.68
N SER A 109 -9.45 -4.52 5.63
CA SER A 109 -8.06 -4.10 5.86
C SER A 109 -7.36 -3.58 4.59
N GLN A 110 -8.08 -3.46 3.48
CA GLN A 110 -7.51 -2.97 2.22
C GLN A 110 -6.84 -1.61 2.40
N THR A 111 -5.64 -1.48 1.87
CA THR A 111 -4.89 -0.23 1.83
C THR A 111 -4.24 -0.09 0.47
N LEU A 112 -4.59 0.96 -0.24
CA LEU A 112 -4.07 1.24 -1.58
C LEU A 112 -3.13 2.45 -1.54
N LEU A 113 -1.96 2.31 -2.14
CA LEU A 113 -1.13 3.45 -2.46
C LEU A 113 -1.63 4.06 -3.77
N TRP A 114 -2.52 5.04 -3.66
CA TRP A 114 -3.10 5.72 -4.81
C TRP A 114 -2.39 7.04 -5.13
N ARG A 115 -2.49 7.46 -6.37
CA ARG A 115 -2.01 8.75 -6.85
C ARG A 115 -3.14 9.50 -7.52
N ALA A 116 -3.19 10.80 -7.31
CA ALA A 116 -4.17 11.68 -7.94
C ALA A 116 -3.50 12.93 -8.49
N VAL A 117 -4.10 13.52 -9.51
CA VAL A 117 -3.76 14.85 -9.97
C VAL A 117 -4.71 15.85 -9.30
N ILE A 118 -4.14 16.85 -8.65
CA ILE A 118 -4.88 17.85 -7.88
C ILE A 118 -4.69 19.21 -8.54
N ALA A 119 -5.77 19.98 -8.63
CA ALA A 119 -5.76 21.37 -9.09
C ALA A 119 -6.08 22.34 -7.95
N PRO A 120 -5.64 23.60 -8.00
CA PRO A 120 -6.06 24.64 -7.07
C PRO A 120 -7.58 24.77 -7.03
N ARG A 121 -8.12 25.12 -5.84
CA ARG A 121 -9.57 25.17 -5.64
C ARG A 121 -10.25 26.26 -6.50
N ASP A 122 -9.55 27.34 -6.76
CA ASP A 122 -10.01 28.53 -7.47
C ASP A 122 -9.65 28.54 -8.96
N ILE A 123 -9.23 27.39 -9.50
CA ILE A 123 -8.99 27.26 -10.94
C ILE A 123 -10.29 27.58 -11.73
N PRO A 124 -10.24 28.40 -12.81
CA PRO A 124 -11.39 28.65 -13.67
C PRO A 124 -12.02 27.34 -14.17
N GLN A 125 -13.36 27.27 -14.15
CA GLN A 125 -14.10 26.05 -14.44
C GLN A 125 -13.79 25.47 -15.83
N ASP A 126 -13.67 26.32 -16.85
CA ASP A 126 -13.33 25.92 -18.22
C ASP A 126 -11.94 25.25 -18.29
N ARG A 127 -10.98 25.76 -17.52
CA ARG A 127 -9.62 25.17 -17.42
C ARG A 127 -9.65 23.85 -16.68
N PHE A 128 -10.41 23.76 -15.58
CA PHE A 128 -10.58 22.52 -14.84
C PHE A 128 -11.17 21.41 -15.72
N GLU A 129 -12.24 21.72 -16.46
CA GLU A 129 -12.89 20.74 -17.36
C GLU A 129 -11.95 20.29 -18.46
N LYS A 130 -11.21 21.21 -19.08
CA LYS A 130 -10.23 20.87 -20.12
C LYS A 130 -9.10 19.99 -19.58
N LEU A 131 -8.55 20.30 -18.41
CA LEU A 131 -7.51 19.48 -17.78
C LEU A 131 -8.04 18.08 -17.44
N ARG A 132 -9.23 17.99 -16.82
CA ARG A 132 -9.87 16.74 -16.50
C ARG A 132 -10.06 15.86 -17.74
N ASP A 133 -10.58 16.44 -18.84
CA ASP A 133 -10.77 15.70 -20.11
C ASP A 133 -9.45 15.17 -20.66
N VAL A 134 -8.43 16.03 -20.76
CA VAL A 134 -7.12 15.64 -21.30
C VAL A 134 -6.47 14.56 -20.44
N LEU A 135 -6.47 14.72 -19.11
CA LEU A 135 -5.85 13.78 -18.18
C LEU A 135 -6.61 12.44 -18.17
N THR A 136 -7.95 12.47 -18.23
CA THR A 136 -8.77 11.27 -18.31
C THR A 136 -8.45 10.47 -19.58
N ARG A 137 -8.40 11.14 -20.74
CA ARG A 137 -8.04 10.49 -22.00
C ARG A 137 -6.62 9.93 -21.98
N ALA A 138 -5.66 10.68 -21.42
CA ALA A 138 -4.28 10.21 -21.29
C ALA A 138 -4.21 8.96 -20.38
N ALA A 139 -4.88 8.97 -19.22
CA ALA A 139 -4.92 7.83 -18.32
C ALA A 139 -5.59 6.59 -18.92
N GLN A 140 -6.57 6.78 -19.82
CA GLN A 140 -7.27 5.69 -20.48
C GLN A 140 -6.53 5.17 -21.73
N SER A 141 -5.46 5.83 -22.18
CA SER A 141 -4.72 5.40 -23.37
C SER A 141 -4.08 4.02 -23.17
N PRO A 142 -3.96 3.23 -24.25
CA PRO A 142 -3.29 1.93 -24.20
C PRO A 142 -1.84 2.02 -23.71
N GLU A 143 -1.13 3.06 -24.10
CA GLU A 143 0.27 3.30 -23.75
C GLU A 143 0.42 3.53 -22.25
N PHE A 144 -0.43 4.39 -21.67
CA PHE A 144 -0.41 4.67 -20.23
C PHE A 144 -0.77 3.42 -19.43
N LYS A 145 -1.80 2.69 -19.84
CA LYS A 145 -2.18 1.42 -19.20
C LYS A 145 -1.07 0.38 -19.26
N ALA A 146 -0.40 0.25 -20.40
CA ALA A 146 0.72 -0.68 -20.56
C ALA A 146 1.91 -0.26 -19.67
N MET A 147 2.19 1.04 -19.55
CA MET A 147 3.23 1.57 -18.68
C MET A 147 2.90 1.29 -17.19
N ALA A 148 1.67 1.54 -16.77
CA ALA A 148 1.22 1.25 -15.41
C ALA A 148 1.34 -0.25 -15.08
N ALA A 149 0.85 -1.11 -15.98
CA ALA A 149 0.92 -2.56 -15.80
C ALA A 149 2.37 -3.08 -15.66
N LYS A 150 3.34 -2.54 -16.43
CA LYS A 150 4.76 -2.88 -16.29
C LYS A 150 5.32 -2.54 -14.89
N ARG A 151 4.72 -1.56 -14.22
CA ARG A 151 5.08 -1.15 -12.86
C ARG A 151 4.30 -1.89 -11.77
N GLY A 152 3.42 -2.82 -12.14
CA GLY A 152 2.52 -3.47 -11.20
C GLY A 152 1.48 -2.51 -10.64
N GLU A 153 1.07 -1.51 -11.42
CA GLU A 153 0.06 -0.50 -11.05
C GLU A 153 -1.17 -0.66 -11.92
N GLU A 154 -2.35 -0.34 -11.39
CA GLU A 154 -3.60 -0.30 -12.13
C GLU A 154 -4.07 1.14 -12.32
N VAL A 155 -4.64 1.41 -13.51
CA VAL A 155 -5.23 2.72 -13.80
C VAL A 155 -6.66 2.74 -13.28
N TRP A 156 -6.90 3.59 -12.29
CA TRP A 156 -8.21 3.82 -11.70
C TRP A 156 -8.70 5.23 -12.03
N VAL A 157 -9.62 5.34 -12.98
CA VAL A 157 -10.20 6.62 -13.40
C VAL A 157 -11.60 6.74 -12.80
N ILE A 158 -11.76 7.69 -11.89
CA ILE A 158 -13.02 7.99 -11.22
C ILE A 158 -13.34 9.48 -11.32
N SER A 159 -14.56 9.88 -10.99
CA SER A 159 -14.96 11.28 -10.96
C SER A 159 -14.20 12.06 -9.88
N ALA A 160 -14.08 13.37 -10.04
CA ALA A 160 -13.47 14.22 -9.01
C ALA A 160 -14.25 14.15 -7.69
N GLU A 161 -15.57 14.02 -7.74
CA GLU A 161 -16.41 13.86 -6.56
C GLU A 161 -16.13 12.54 -5.83
N ASP A 162 -16.06 11.43 -6.57
CA ASP A 162 -15.76 10.12 -5.98
C ASP A 162 -14.33 10.06 -5.44
N ALA A 163 -13.37 10.71 -6.13
CA ALA A 163 -12.01 10.84 -5.64
C ALA A 163 -11.95 11.60 -4.31
N ALA A 164 -12.71 12.69 -4.18
CA ALA A 164 -12.79 13.47 -2.94
C ALA A 164 -13.45 12.65 -1.81
N LYS A 165 -14.54 11.92 -2.08
CA LYS A 165 -15.19 11.03 -1.11
C LYS A 165 -14.23 9.92 -0.66
N TYR A 166 -13.51 9.33 -1.59
CA TYR A 166 -12.53 8.29 -1.29
C TYR A 166 -11.40 8.83 -0.39
N ALA A 167 -10.80 9.96 -0.76
CA ALA A 167 -9.75 10.60 0.03
C ALA A 167 -10.22 10.96 1.45
N GLN A 168 -11.45 11.48 1.59
CA GLN A 168 -12.05 11.79 2.89
C GLN A 168 -12.26 10.52 3.74
N SER A 169 -12.75 9.46 3.13
CA SER A 169 -12.95 8.17 3.80
C SER A 169 -11.63 7.57 4.30
N GLU A 170 -10.59 7.59 3.46
CA GLU A 170 -9.24 7.14 3.85
C GLU A 170 -8.66 8.01 4.98
N PHE A 171 -8.84 9.31 4.91
CA PHE A 171 -8.37 10.23 5.95
C PHE A 171 -8.98 9.89 7.33
N VAL A 172 -10.29 9.68 7.40
CA VAL A 172 -11.00 9.34 8.64
C VAL A 172 -10.48 8.01 9.20
N GLN A 173 -10.30 7.00 8.36
CA GLN A 173 -9.80 5.70 8.79
C GLN A 173 -8.35 5.79 9.29
N MET A 174 -7.50 6.56 8.59
CA MET A 174 -6.10 6.75 9.00
C MET A 174 -6.00 7.55 10.30
N GLU A 175 -6.85 8.57 10.50
CA GLU A 175 -6.91 9.33 11.75
C GLU A 175 -7.29 8.43 12.93
N GLN A 176 -8.30 7.58 12.76
CA GLN A 176 -8.70 6.63 13.78
C GLN A 176 -7.54 5.68 14.13
N LEU A 177 -6.91 5.10 13.12
CA LEU A 177 -5.79 4.19 13.31
C LEU A 177 -4.58 4.88 13.97
N ALA A 178 -4.30 6.14 13.61
CA ALA A 178 -3.25 6.93 14.26
C ALA A 178 -3.49 7.09 15.78
N ARG A 179 -4.76 7.33 16.16
CA ARG A 179 -5.16 7.40 17.58
C ARG A 179 -4.96 6.06 18.28
N GLU A 180 -5.36 4.96 17.66
CA GLU A 180 -5.18 3.60 18.21
C GLU A 180 -3.70 3.25 18.37
N LEU A 181 -2.86 3.64 17.42
CA LEU A 181 -1.41 3.49 17.48
C LEU A 181 -0.70 4.50 18.38
N ARG A 182 -1.45 5.43 19.00
CA ARG A 182 -0.93 6.52 19.83
C ARG A 182 0.15 7.37 19.13
N LEU A 183 0.02 7.54 17.83
CA LEU A 183 0.89 8.42 17.07
C LEU A 183 0.51 9.87 17.37
N LYS A 184 1.52 10.70 17.69
CA LYS A 184 1.31 12.14 17.86
C LYS A 184 1.30 12.80 16.48
N PRO A 185 0.38 13.74 16.21
CA PRO A 185 0.50 14.57 15.02
C PRO A 185 1.81 15.38 15.13
N ASN A 186 2.52 15.45 14.01
CA ASN A 186 3.70 16.30 13.87
C ASN A 186 3.28 17.78 13.79
#